data_1853cb494f9a7c100a7bdbc7d1b079c5
#
_entry.id   1853cb494f9a7c100a7bdbc7d1b079c5
#
_cell.length_a   1.000
_cell.length_b   1.000
_cell.length_c   1.000
_cell.angle_alpha   90.00
_cell.angle_beta   90.00
_cell.angle_gamma   90.00
#
_symmetry.space_group_name_H-M   'P 1'
#
loop_
_entity.id
_entity.type
_entity.pdbx_description
1 polymer ?
#
loop_
_entity_poly.entity_id
_entity_poly.type
_entity_poly.pdbx_seq_one_letter_code
_entity_poly.pdbx_strand_id
1 'polypeptide(L)'
;MMCVMGVLKTEKGMIIKDRISNYLKPRFDILYIEQDPPGKLFEYPAIKYALKTAIEMNEPVLYIHTKGAADPWHAWYQKPVKKLWEREFGTDKVLDSYRKACCNEPIIICPIAGSAKQTWWNGMIINPAAAKLLMKTFHFDTDRYYYEYRMCNVPGMNVISSAVEGNHSEDETNRLLKEITKNLPDIDY
;
A
#
# COMPACT_ATOMS: atom_id res chain seq x y z
N MET A 1 -5.69 -8.23 12.77
CA MET A 1 -4.58 -7.93 11.84
C MET A 1 -4.12 -6.50 12.06
N MET A 2 -2.83 -6.19 11.86
CA MET A 2 -2.30 -4.83 12.02
C MET A 2 -2.24 -4.08 10.69
N CYS A 3 -2.62 -2.80 10.72
CA CYS A 3 -2.42 -1.86 9.61
C CYS A 3 -1.61 -0.66 10.10
N VAL A 4 -0.61 -0.26 9.33
CA VAL A 4 0.10 1.02 9.52
C VAL A 4 -0.33 1.97 8.43
N MET A 5 -0.92 3.09 8.80
CA MET A 5 -1.42 4.10 7.87
C MET A 5 -0.58 5.38 7.94
N GLY A 6 0.06 5.73 6.83
CA GLY A 6 0.68 7.04 6.65
C GLY A 6 -0.37 8.12 6.39
N VAL A 7 -0.37 9.18 7.18
CA VAL A 7 -1.38 10.25 7.12
C VAL A 7 -0.71 11.61 6.93
N LEU A 8 -1.06 12.33 5.87
CA LEU A 8 -0.67 13.72 5.72
C LEU A 8 -1.65 14.62 6.48
N LYS A 9 -1.15 15.44 7.41
CA LYS A 9 -1.94 16.35 8.25
C LYS A 9 -2.40 17.58 7.47
N THR A 10 -3.28 17.35 6.51
CA THR A 10 -4.07 18.35 5.80
C THR A 10 -5.55 18.02 5.99
N GLU A 11 -6.43 18.98 5.77
CA GLU A 11 -7.88 18.75 5.81
C GLU A 11 -8.27 17.58 4.91
N LYS A 12 -7.81 17.58 3.65
CA LYS A 12 -8.02 16.48 2.70
C LYS A 12 -7.42 15.14 3.19
N GLY A 13 -6.23 15.17 3.77
CA GLY A 13 -5.58 13.98 4.31
C GLY A 13 -6.38 13.36 5.45
N MET A 14 -6.93 14.18 6.33
CA MET A 14 -7.76 13.71 7.45
C MET A 14 -9.08 13.11 6.97
N ILE A 15 -9.75 13.74 6.00
CA ILE A 15 -10.97 13.19 5.38
C ILE A 15 -10.68 11.81 4.75
N ILE A 16 -9.58 11.68 4.01
CA ILE A 16 -9.19 10.42 3.39
C ILE A 16 -8.87 9.37 4.46
N LYS A 17 -8.13 9.75 5.51
CA LYS A 17 -7.84 8.87 6.66
C LYS A 17 -9.10 8.27 7.26
N ASP A 18 -10.09 9.10 7.56
CA ASP A 18 -11.32 8.65 8.20
C ASP A 18 -12.08 7.66 7.31
N ARG A 19 -12.15 7.93 6.02
CA ARG A 19 -12.81 7.03 5.06
C ARG A 19 -12.10 5.69 4.92
N ILE A 20 -10.77 5.69 4.76
CA ILE A 20 -9.98 4.46 4.72
C ILE A 20 -10.17 3.68 6.03
N SER A 21 -10.10 4.35 7.17
CA SER A 21 -10.28 3.74 8.48
C SER A 21 -11.62 3.05 8.61
N ASN A 22 -12.69 3.62 8.09
CA ASN A 22 -14.04 3.07 8.22
C ASN A 22 -14.17 1.67 7.59
N TYR A 23 -13.55 1.41 6.44
CA TYR A 23 -13.61 0.09 5.84
C TYR A 23 -12.52 -0.88 6.35
N LEU A 24 -11.43 -0.37 6.95
CA LEU A 24 -10.38 -1.21 7.52
C LEU A 24 -10.65 -1.66 8.96
N LYS A 25 -11.21 -0.80 9.80
CA LYS A 25 -11.46 -1.06 11.24
C LYS A 25 -12.13 -2.40 11.56
N PRO A 26 -13.06 -2.94 10.76
CA PRO A 26 -13.65 -4.25 11.06
C PRO A 26 -12.65 -5.41 11.05
N ARG A 27 -11.47 -5.22 10.43
CA ARG A 27 -10.46 -6.28 10.22
C ARG A 27 -9.09 -5.94 10.77
N PHE A 28 -8.82 -4.64 11.00
CA PHE A 28 -7.49 -4.17 11.36
C PHE A 28 -7.51 -3.28 12.60
N ASP A 29 -6.50 -3.49 13.44
CA ASP A 29 -6.04 -2.49 14.40
C ASP A 29 -5.15 -1.51 13.62
N ILE A 30 -5.52 -0.22 13.62
CA ILE A 30 -4.88 0.78 12.77
C ILE A 30 -3.97 1.68 13.59
N LEU A 31 -2.69 1.70 13.22
CA LEU A 31 -1.71 2.64 13.74
C LEU A 31 -1.47 3.77 12.72
N TYR A 32 -1.63 5.00 13.16
CA TYR A 32 -1.45 6.18 12.32
C TYR A 32 -0.06 6.77 12.49
N ILE A 33 0.62 7.01 11.39
CA ILE A 33 1.90 7.74 11.32
C ILE A 33 1.62 9.06 10.61
N GLU A 34 1.44 10.10 11.40
CA GLU A 34 1.09 11.43 10.90
C GLU A 34 2.33 12.23 10.49
N GLN A 35 2.22 13.00 9.41
CA GLN A 35 3.25 13.90 8.91
C GLN A 35 2.66 15.27 8.64
N ASP A 36 3.44 16.30 9.00
CA ASP A 36 3.11 17.67 8.65
C ASP A 36 3.43 17.95 7.18
N PRO A 37 2.60 18.76 6.47
CA PRO A 37 2.93 19.24 5.14
C PRO A 37 4.13 20.25 5.19
N PRO A 38 4.93 20.31 4.14
CA PRO A 38 4.82 19.60 2.89
C PRO A 38 5.49 18.23 2.91
N GLY A 39 5.07 17.25 3.63
CA GLY A 39 5.47 15.84 3.59
C GLY A 39 6.88 15.52 3.05
N LYS A 40 7.91 16.25 3.51
CA LYS A 40 9.28 16.20 2.94
C LYS A 40 9.92 14.81 3.01
N LEU A 41 9.43 13.98 3.91
CA LEU A 41 9.91 12.60 4.08
C LEU A 41 9.08 11.60 3.27
N PHE A 42 8.11 12.08 2.48
CA PHE A 42 7.19 11.24 1.71
C PHE A 42 6.56 10.13 2.57
N GLU A 43 6.70 8.90 2.12
CA GLU A 43 6.12 7.72 2.79
C GLU A 43 7.13 7.03 3.73
N TYR A 44 8.39 7.49 3.75
CA TYR A 44 9.48 6.86 4.49
C TYR A 44 9.17 6.54 5.96
N PRO A 45 8.64 7.48 6.79
CA PRO A 45 8.40 7.18 8.20
C PRO A 45 7.38 6.07 8.40
N ALA A 46 6.29 6.11 7.63
CA ALA A 46 5.20 5.14 7.78
C ALA A 46 5.59 3.75 7.27
N ILE A 47 6.28 3.68 6.11
CA ILE A 47 6.81 2.39 5.62
C ILE A 47 7.85 1.83 6.60
N LYS A 48 8.79 2.64 7.07
CA LYS A 48 9.78 2.21 8.05
C LYS A 48 9.12 1.64 9.31
N TYR A 49 8.05 2.27 9.76
CA TYR A 49 7.29 1.79 10.90
C TYR A 49 6.59 0.47 10.60
N ALA A 50 5.96 0.34 9.43
CA ALA A 50 5.32 -0.91 9.00
C ALA A 50 6.32 -2.08 8.95
N LEU A 51 7.53 -1.85 8.40
CA LEU A 51 8.60 -2.85 8.38
C LEU A 51 9.00 -3.29 9.79
N LYS A 52 9.21 -2.34 10.71
CA LYS A 52 9.52 -2.65 12.12
C LYS A 52 8.41 -3.45 12.78
N THR A 53 7.16 -3.00 12.63
CA THR A 53 5.99 -3.67 13.21
C THR A 53 5.87 -5.11 12.71
N ALA A 54 6.04 -5.35 11.40
CA ALA A 54 6.00 -6.70 10.85
C ALA A 54 7.08 -7.62 11.46
N ILE A 55 8.29 -7.08 11.68
CA ILE A 55 9.39 -7.83 12.31
C ILE A 55 9.10 -8.12 13.79
N GLU A 56 8.67 -7.12 14.55
CA GLU A 56 8.46 -7.20 16.00
C GLU A 56 7.28 -8.11 16.34
N MET A 57 6.17 -8.01 15.60
CA MET A 57 5.00 -8.87 15.79
C MET A 57 5.19 -10.27 15.20
N ASN A 58 6.16 -10.44 14.32
CA ASN A 58 6.35 -11.64 13.50
C ASN A 58 5.09 -12.05 12.71
N GLU A 59 4.34 -11.04 12.24
CA GLU A 59 3.10 -11.19 11.47
C GLU A 59 3.09 -10.25 10.25
N PRO A 60 2.34 -10.58 9.18
CA PRO A 60 2.14 -9.65 8.07
C PRO A 60 1.46 -8.36 8.53
N VAL A 61 1.88 -7.24 7.96
CA VAL A 61 1.33 -5.90 8.23
C VAL A 61 0.84 -5.27 6.94
N LEU A 62 -0.37 -4.73 6.95
CA LEU A 62 -0.86 -3.87 5.87
C LEU A 62 -0.25 -2.49 6.03
N TYR A 63 0.42 -2.00 4.99
CA TYR A 63 0.78 -0.59 4.84
C TYR A 63 -0.16 0.08 3.84
N ILE A 64 -0.65 1.26 4.18
CA ILE A 64 -1.47 2.13 3.32
C ILE A 64 -1.20 3.59 3.67
N HIS A 65 -1.54 4.53 2.78
CA HIS A 65 -1.39 5.96 3.07
C HIS A 65 -2.53 6.81 2.48
N THR A 66 -2.63 8.08 2.89
CA THR A 66 -3.65 9.00 2.38
C THR A 66 -3.31 9.50 0.97
N LYS A 67 -3.44 8.61 -0.01
CA LYS A 67 -3.10 8.85 -1.43
C LYS A 67 -3.84 10.07 -1.97
N GLY A 68 -3.08 10.98 -2.58
CA GLY A 68 -3.60 12.17 -3.24
C GLY A 68 -3.94 13.34 -2.30
N ALA A 69 -3.61 13.25 -1.00
CA ALA A 69 -3.82 14.36 -0.08
C ALA A 69 -2.94 15.59 -0.42
N ALA A 70 -1.76 15.35 -1.00
CA ALA A 70 -0.80 16.39 -1.35
C ALA A 70 -0.79 16.79 -2.83
N ASP A 71 -1.41 15.98 -3.72
CA ASP A 71 -1.26 16.14 -5.17
C ASP A 71 -2.61 16.28 -5.87
N PRO A 72 -3.01 17.47 -6.30
CA PRO A 72 -4.23 17.68 -7.07
C PRO A 72 -4.12 17.25 -8.53
N TRP A 73 -2.90 17.14 -9.10
CA TRP A 73 -2.69 16.93 -10.53
C TRP A 73 -3.01 15.50 -11.01
N HIS A 74 -2.96 14.53 -10.11
CA HIS A 74 -3.24 13.12 -10.43
C HIS A 74 -4.62 12.66 -9.96
N ALA A 75 -5.61 13.55 -9.95
CA ALA A 75 -6.97 13.25 -9.46
C ALA A 75 -7.65 12.08 -10.20
N TRP A 76 -7.32 11.87 -11.48
CA TRP A 76 -7.98 10.90 -12.34
C TRP A 76 -7.82 9.44 -11.89
N TYR A 77 -6.69 9.08 -11.27
CA TYR A 77 -6.47 7.72 -10.77
C TYR A 77 -6.72 7.55 -9.25
N GLN A 78 -6.82 8.64 -8.51
CA GLN A 78 -6.98 8.57 -7.05
C GLN A 78 -8.27 7.86 -6.64
N LYS A 79 -9.39 8.20 -7.28
CA LYS A 79 -10.69 7.57 -7.00
C LYS A 79 -10.68 6.07 -7.36
N PRO A 80 -10.24 5.64 -8.56
CA PRO A 80 -10.05 4.23 -8.88
C PRO A 80 -9.14 3.48 -7.90
N VAL A 81 -8.00 4.05 -7.51
CA VAL A 81 -7.08 3.41 -6.56
C VAL A 81 -7.74 3.17 -5.21
N LYS A 82 -8.48 4.15 -4.68
CA LYS A 82 -9.19 4.01 -3.40
C LYS A 82 -10.28 2.96 -3.47
N LYS A 83 -11.05 2.89 -4.56
CA LYS A 83 -12.01 1.81 -4.81
C LYS A 83 -11.34 0.44 -4.83
N LEU A 84 -10.18 0.34 -5.49
CA LEU A 84 -9.40 -0.89 -5.52
C LEU A 84 -8.93 -1.28 -4.13
N TRP A 85 -8.43 -0.36 -3.32
CA TRP A 85 -8.03 -0.62 -1.94
C TRP A 85 -9.20 -1.06 -1.05
N GLU A 86 -10.37 -0.42 -1.17
CA GLU A 86 -11.56 -0.83 -0.44
C GLU A 86 -11.98 -2.25 -0.80
N ARG A 87 -11.94 -2.59 -2.09
CA ARG A 87 -12.22 -3.95 -2.55
C ARG A 87 -11.20 -4.96 -2.01
N GLU A 88 -9.92 -4.69 -2.10
CA GLU A 88 -8.86 -5.65 -1.78
C GLU A 88 -8.57 -5.74 -0.27
N PHE A 89 -8.69 -4.64 0.45
CA PHE A 89 -8.35 -4.57 1.87
C PHE A 89 -9.57 -4.39 2.80
N GLY A 90 -10.64 -3.81 2.30
CA GLY A 90 -11.87 -3.56 3.05
C GLY A 90 -12.88 -4.70 3.03
N THR A 91 -12.64 -5.76 2.26
CA THR A 91 -13.50 -6.96 2.18
C THR A 91 -12.76 -8.19 2.67
N ASP A 92 -13.44 -9.36 2.70
CA ASP A 92 -12.83 -10.63 3.13
C ASP A 92 -11.72 -11.13 2.19
N LYS A 93 -11.56 -10.54 1.01
CA LYS A 93 -10.43 -10.81 0.11
C LYS A 93 -9.07 -10.59 0.78
N VAL A 94 -8.98 -9.64 1.71
CA VAL A 94 -7.75 -9.39 2.45
C VAL A 94 -7.31 -10.60 3.27
N LEU A 95 -8.25 -11.43 3.74
CA LEU A 95 -7.93 -12.63 4.51
C LEU A 95 -7.13 -13.65 3.69
N ASP A 96 -7.44 -13.79 2.40
CA ASP A 96 -6.69 -14.68 1.51
C ASP A 96 -5.28 -14.13 1.24
N SER A 97 -5.18 -12.82 1.02
CA SER A 97 -3.88 -12.15 0.89
C SER A 97 -3.05 -12.28 2.17
N TYR A 98 -3.67 -12.08 3.33
CA TYR A 98 -3.00 -12.24 4.62
C TYR A 98 -2.51 -13.69 4.84
N ARG A 99 -3.34 -14.70 4.57
CA ARG A 99 -2.95 -16.11 4.66
C ARG A 99 -1.77 -16.44 3.74
N LYS A 100 -1.78 -15.94 2.49
CA LYS A 100 -0.65 -16.09 1.56
C LYS A 100 0.63 -15.43 2.09
N ALA A 101 0.50 -14.30 2.77
CA ALA A 101 1.63 -13.60 3.38
C ALA A 101 2.17 -14.29 4.64
N CYS A 102 1.40 -15.19 5.28
CA CYS A 102 1.85 -16.00 6.41
C CYS A 102 2.76 -17.16 5.97
N CYS A 103 3.88 -16.84 5.31
CA CYS A 103 4.90 -17.77 4.86
C CYS A 103 6.30 -17.28 5.27
N ASN A 104 7.30 -18.17 5.16
CA ASN A 104 8.68 -17.85 5.52
C ASN A 104 9.49 -17.18 4.40
N GLU A 105 8.98 -17.16 3.18
CA GLU A 105 9.63 -16.51 2.05
C GLU A 105 9.35 -15.00 2.05
N PRO A 106 10.31 -14.15 1.62
CA PRO A 106 10.07 -12.71 1.50
C PRO A 106 9.00 -12.41 0.46
N ILE A 107 7.81 -11.98 0.92
CA ILE A 107 6.68 -11.69 0.05
C ILE A 107 6.01 -10.35 0.40
N ILE A 108 5.67 -9.60 -0.65
CA ILE A 108 4.81 -8.43 -0.59
C ILE A 108 3.60 -8.69 -1.48
N ILE A 109 2.41 -8.41 -0.97
CA ILE A 109 1.16 -8.52 -1.73
C ILE A 109 0.57 -7.14 -1.87
N CYS A 110 0.36 -6.70 -3.11
CA CYS A 110 -0.28 -5.43 -3.44
C CYS A 110 -1.44 -5.66 -4.43
N PRO A 111 -2.35 -4.72 -4.61
CA PRO A 111 -3.48 -4.91 -5.53
C PRO A 111 -3.05 -5.22 -6.95
N ILE A 112 -2.09 -4.48 -7.48
CA ILE A 112 -1.49 -4.74 -8.81
C ILE A 112 0.04 -4.59 -8.68
N ALA A 113 0.78 -5.63 -9.04
CA ALA A 113 2.24 -5.63 -9.04
C ALA A 113 2.80 -5.27 -10.41
N GLY A 114 3.87 -4.49 -10.42
CA GLY A 114 4.58 -4.12 -11.64
C GLY A 114 5.63 -5.13 -12.08
N SER A 115 5.99 -5.11 -13.37
CA SER A 115 6.95 -6.04 -13.99
C SER A 115 8.35 -5.98 -13.38
N ALA A 116 8.76 -4.85 -12.82
CA ALA A 116 10.00 -4.67 -12.07
C ALA A 116 9.79 -4.68 -10.54
N LYS A 117 8.86 -5.48 -10.04
CA LYS A 117 8.49 -5.59 -8.62
C LYS A 117 7.98 -4.28 -8.03
N GLN A 118 7.34 -3.43 -8.84
CA GLN A 118 6.71 -2.22 -8.34
C GLN A 118 5.48 -2.59 -7.51
N THR A 119 5.28 -1.84 -6.43
CA THR A 119 4.05 -1.87 -5.62
C THR A 119 3.22 -0.64 -5.95
N TRP A 120 2.49 -0.73 -7.06
CA TRP A 120 1.73 0.41 -7.55
C TRP A 120 0.84 1.02 -6.45
N TRP A 121 0.98 2.35 -6.28
CA TRP A 121 0.22 3.18 -5.34
C TRP A 121 0.40 2.86 -3.85
N ASN A 122 1.37 2.02 -3.48
CA ASN A 122 1.79 1.78 -2.08
C ASN A 122 0.69 1.38 -1.09
N GLY A 123 -0.28 0.59 -1.54
CA GLY A 123 -1.13 -0.20 -0.65
C GLY A 123 -0.62 -1.65 -0.68
N MET A 124 -0.04 -2.15 0.43
CA MET A 124 0.63 -3.46 0.39
C MET A 124 0.64 -4.19 1.73
N ILE A 125 0.53 -5.52 1.67
CA ILE A 125 0.77 -6.40 2.80
C ILE A 125 2.23 -6.86 2.75
N ILE A 126 2.96 -6.64 3.83
CA ILE A 126 4.39 -6.94 3.97
C ILE A 126 4.55 -8.02 5.02
N ASN A 127 5.12 -9.16 4.67
CA ASN A 127 5.39 -10.19 5.66
C ASN A 127 6.72 -9.98 6.42
N PRO A 128 6.94 -10.65 7.56
CA PRO A 128 8.15 -10.47 8.37
C PRO A 128 9.46 -10.74 7.61
N ALA A 129 9.46 -11.74 6.72
CA ALA A 129 10.64 -12.08 5.92
C ALA A 129 10.97 -10.97 4.90
N ALA A 130 9.97 -10.43 4.22
CA ALA A 130 10.13 -9.27 3.35
C ALA A 130 10.58 -8.04 4.12
N ALA A 131 10.00 -7.78 5.29
CA ALA A 131 10.38 -6.66 6.14
C ALA A 131 11.85 -6.75 6.57
N LYS A 132 12.32 -7.93 7.01
CA LYS A 132 13.73 -8.18 7.35
C LYS A 132 14.67 -7.97 6.16
N LEU A 133 14.24 -8.38 4.96
CA LEU A 133 15.03 -8.20 3.75
C LEU A 133 15.11 -6.72 3.36
N LEU A 134 13.98 -6.01 3.37
CA LEU A 134 13.91 -4.58 3.05
C LEU A 134 14.71 -3.73 4.04
N MET A 135 14.64 -4.01 5.32
CA MET A 135 15.38 -3.23 6.34
C MET A 135 16.89 -3.19 6.12
N LYS A 136 17.46 -4.08 5.32
CA LYS A 136 18.90 -4.05 4.96
C LYS A 136 19.23 -2.99 3.92
N THR A 137 18.27 -2.61 3.07
CA THR A 137 18.46 -1.70 1.93
C THR A 137 17.58 -0.45 1.99
N PHE A 138 16.55 -0.47 2.86
CA PHE A 138 15.58 0.60 2.97
C PHE A 138 16.21 1.86 3.57
N HIS A 139 16.15 2.95 2.85
CA HIS A 139 16.69 4.24 3.25
C HIS A 139 15.71 5.37 2.89
N PHE A 140 15.96 6.55 3.41
CA PHE A 140 15.27 7.75 2.95
C PHE A 140 15.76 8.11 1.54
N ASP A 141 14.82 8.31 0.63
CA ASP A 141 15.10 8.77 -0.73
C ASP A 141 14.29 10.05 -1.03
N THR A 142 14.90 10.96 -1.75
CA THR A 142 14.26 12.21 -2.21
C THR A 142 13.40 12.02 -3.45
N ASP A 143 13.57 10.91 -4.17
CA ASP A 143 12.69 10.50 -5.25
C ASP A 143 11.42 9.88 -4.65
N ARG A 144 10.30 10.58 -4.77
CA ARG A 144 9.00 10.10 -4.26
C ARG A 144 8.59 8.75 -4.84
N TYR A 145 9.05 8.41 -6.04
CA TYR A 145 8.74 7.15 -6.71
C TYR A 145 9.63 5.98 -6.24
N TYR A 146 10.65 6.23 -5.45
CA TYR A 146 11.48 5.18 -4.86
C TYR A 146 10.62 4.12 -4.15
N TYR A 147 9.64 4.55 -3.38
CA TYR A 147 8.79 3.69 -2.58
C TYR A 147 7.80 2.86 -3.40
N GLU A 148 7.44 3.30 -4.60
CA GLU A 148 6.57 2.55 -5.52
C GLU A 148 7.37 1.69 -6.50
N TYR A 149 8.50 2.18 -6.99
CA TYR A 149 9.20 1.61 -8.15
C TYR A 149 10.46 0.83 -7.80
N ARG A 150 11.19 1.20 -6.77
CA ARG A 150 12.53 0.66 -6.52
C ARG A 150 12.70 -0.06 -5.19
N MET A 151 11.92 0.32 -4.18
CA MET A 151 12.06 -0.23 -2.83
C MET A 151 12.01 -1.77 -2.82
N CYS A 152 11.10 -2.35 -3.55
CA CYS A 152 10.89 -3.80 -3.56
C CYS A 152 11.75 -4.55 -4.60
N ASN A 153 12.54 -3.85 -5.41
CA ASN A 153 13.44 -4.46 -6.38
C ASN A 153 14.74 -4.98 -5.72
N VAL A 154 14.57 -5.87 -4.76
CA VAL A 154 15.65 -6.48 -3.99
C VAL A 154 15.75 -7.97 -4.39
N PRO A 155 16.98 -8.53 -4.57
CA PRO A 155 17.16 -9.96 -4.80
C PRO A 155 16.46 -10.80 -3.73
N GLY A 156 15.74 -11.83 -4.13
CA GLY A 156 14.98 -12.69 -3.22
C GLY A 156 13.61 -12.16 -2.80
N MET A 157 13.24 -10.91 -3.13
CA MET A 157 11.91 -10.39 -2.90
C MET A 157 10.91 -10.94 -3.90
N ASN A 158 9.75 -11.35 -3.40
CA ASN A 158 8.58 -11.75 -4.19
C ASN A 158 7.50 -10.68 -4.08
N VAL A 159 7.06 -10.10 -5.19
CA VAL A 159 5.95 -9.14 -5.22
C VAL A 159 4.84 -9.72 -6.08
N ILE A 160 3.67 -9.91 -5.49
CA ILE A 160 2.52 -10.53 -6.15
C ILE A 160 1.29 -9.62 -6.11
N SER A 161 0.46 -9.74 -7.12
CA SER A 161 -0.83 -9.05 -7.20
C SER A 161 -1.92 -9.83 -6.46
N SER A 162 -2.84 -9.11 -5.78
CA SER A 162 -4.05 -9.70 -5.20
C SER A 162 -5.27 -9.57 -6.13
N ALA A 163 -5.33 -8.54 -6.96
CA ALA A 163 -6.48 -8.23 -7.80
C ALA A 163 -6.43 -8.90 -9.17
N VAL A 164 -5.24 -9.16 -9.70
CA VAL A 164 -4.98 -9.74 -11.02
C VAL A 164 -3.78 -10.67 -10.98
N GLU A 165 -3.71 -11.67 -11.85
CA GLU A 165 -2.54 -12.53 -11.97
C GLU A 165 -1.41 -11.84 -12.73
N GLY A 166 -0.17 -12.11 -12.31
CA GLY A 166 1.04 -11.65 -12.98
C GLY A 166 1.51 -10.27 -12.56
N ASN A 167 2.59 -9.84 -13.22
CA ASN A 167 3.21 -8.54 -13.05
C ASN A 167 3.03 -7.74 -14.36
N HIS A 168 2.66 -6.49 -14.26
CA HIS A 168 2.17 -5.68 -15.36
C HIS A 168 3.03 -4.45 -15.62
N SER A 169 3.13 -4.03 -16.89
CA SER A 169 3.69 -2.74 -17.27
C SER A 169 2.83 -1.59 -16.74
N GLU A 170 3.34 -0.37 -16.76
CA GLU A 170 2.59 0.81 -16.31
C GLU A 170 1.29 1.02 -17.11
N ASP A 171 1.36 0.93 -18.44
CA ASP A 171 0.21 1.08 -19.32
C ASP A 171 -0.86 0.03 -19.05
N GLU A 172 -0.43 -1.22 -18.88
CA GLU A 172 -1.32 -2.32 -18.57
C GLU A 172 -1.94 -2.17 -17.18
N THR A 173 -1.16 -1.73 -16.19
CA THR A 173 -1.64 -1.43 -14.85
C THR A 173 -2.73 -0.35 -14.85
N ASN A 174 -2.53 0.72 -15.62
CA ASN A 174 -3.53 1.79 -15.77
C ASN A 174 -4.80 1.30 -16.48
N ARG A 175 -4.66 0.42 -17.46
CA ARG A 175 -5.80 -0.22 -18.13
C ARG A 175 -6.58 -1.12 -17.17
N LEU A 176 -5.89 -1.99 -16.46
CA LEU A 176 -6.46 -2.91 -15.47
C LEU A 176 -7.16 -2.18 -14.33
N LEU A 177 -6.56 -1.09 -13.83
CA LEU A 177 -7.19 -0.26 -12.80
C LEU A 177 -8.56 0.23 -13.25
N LYS A 178 -8.66 0.80 -14.46
CA LYS A 178 -9.92 1.28 -15.02
C LYS A 178 -10.94 0.16 -15.19
N GLU A 179 -10.50 -0.99 -15.72
CA GLU A 179 -11.36 -2.14 -15.98
C GLU A 179 -11.92 -2.73 -14.66
N ILE A 180 -11.06 -2.98 -13.67
CA ILE A 180 -11.46 -3.56 -12.38
C ILE A 180 -12.41 -2.63 -11.63
N THR A 181 -12.17 -1.32 -11.70
CA THR A 181 -12.94 -0.35 -10.91
C THR A 181 -14.18 0.19 -11.61
N LYS A 182 -14.37 -0.12 -12.89
CA LYS A 182 -15.53 0.34 -13.70
C LYS A 182 -16.87 -0.01 -13.06
N ASN A 183 -16.98 -1.21 -12.50
CA ASN A 183 -18.23 -1.75 -11.94
C ASN A 183 -18.28 -1.65 -10.40
N LEU A 184 -17.29 -1.04 -9.78
CA LEU A 184 -17.31 -0.81 -8.33
C LEU A 184 -18.17 0.42 -8.01
N PRO A 185 -18.89 0.41 -6.87
CA PRO A 185 -19.70 1.55 -6.45
C PRO A 185 -18.88 2.85 -6.43
N ASP A 186 -19.55 3.96 -6.75
CA ASP A 186 -18.91 5.25 -6.59
C ASP A 186 -18.71 5.58 -5.11
N ILE A 187 -17.49 5.93 -4.79
CA ILE A 187 -17.09 6.38 -3.47
C ILE A 187 -16.97 7.90 -3.56
N ASP A 188 -17.83 8.62 -2.86
CA ASP A 188 -17.73 10.07 -2.74
C ASP A 188 -16.57 10.43 -1.80
N TYR A 189 -15.55 11.05 -2.38
CA TYR A 189 -14.36 11.52 -1.66
C TYR A 189 -14.28 13.05 -1.69
#